data_b0b48e77b9bf89adcaee300bd13f0e9f
#
_entry.id   b0b48e77b9bf89adcaee300bd13f0e9f
#
_cell.length_a   1.000
_cell.length_b   1.000
_cell.length_c   1.000
_cell.angle_alpha   90.00
_cell.angle_beta   90.00
_cell.angle_gamma   90.00
#
_symmetry.space_group_name_H-M   'P 1'
#
loop_
_entity.id
_entity.type
_entity.pdbx_description
1 polymer ?
#
loop_
_entity_poly.entity_id
_entity_poly.type
_entity_poly.pdbx_seq_one_letter_code
_entity_poly.pdbx_strand_id
1 'polypeptide(L)'
;YGYNSQRQVTSVTYPDGLRSSREYDEKGRLTAETSRSGETTRYSYDDPASELPTGIQDATGSTKQMAWSRYGQLLAFTDCSGYTTRYEYDRYGQQIAVHREEGISTYSSYNPRGQLVSQKDAQGREIRYEYSAAGDLTATISPDGKRSTIAYDKRGRPVSVTEGGLTRSMGYDAAGR
;
A
#
# COMPACT_ATOMS: atom_id res chain seq x y z
N TYR A 1 21.37 4.41 23.72
CA TYR A 1 20.20 5.20 23.33
C TYR A 1 20.23 6.55 24.00
N GLY A 2 19.99 7.63 23.23
CA GLY A 2 19.69 8.96 23.73
C GLY A 2 18.20 9.25 23.63
N TYR A 3 17.68 10.08 24.53
CA TYR A 3 16.26 10.43 24.60
C TYR A 3 16.08 11.93 24.81
N ASN A 4 14.98 12.50 24.28
CA ASN A 4 14.57 13.87 24.60
C ASN A 4 13.70 13.92 25.87
N SER A 5 13.26 15.12 26.25
CA SER A 5 12.38 15.33 27.41
C SER A 5 11.02 14.62 27.31
N GLN A 6 10.56 14.31 26.10
CA GLN A 6 9.33 13.58 25.82
C GLN A 6 9.54 12.06 25.73
N ARG A 7 10.74 11.55 26.15
CA ARG A 7 11.14 10.15 26.11
C ARG A 7 11.20 9.53 24.70
N GLN A 8 11.31 10.34 23.66
CA GLN A 8 11.51 9.85 22.29
C GLN A 8 13.01 9.60 22.06
N VAL A 9 13.33 8.54 21.30
CA VAL A 9 14.72 8.19 20.98
C VAL A 9 15.31 9.23 20.04
N THR A 10 16.34 9.93 20.47
CA THR A 10 17.08 10.91 19.66
C THR A 10 18.34 10.33 19.04
N SER A 11 18.87 9.25 19.60
CA SER A 11 20.05 8.59 19.04
C SER A 11 20.19 7.14 19.48
N VAL A 12 20.82 6.36 18.62
CA VAL A 12 21.26 4.99 18.88
C VAL A 12 22.74 4.89 18.52
N THR A 13 23.58 4.48 19.48
CA THR A 13 24.99 4.15 19.23
C THR A 13 25.13 2.65 19.13
N TYR A 14 25.76 2.18 18.07
CA TYR A 14 25.96 0.76 17.77
C TYR A 14 27.31 0.27 18.32
N PRO A 15 27.51 -1.06 18.46
CA PRO A 15 28.75 -1.61 18.99
C PRO A 15 30.02 -1.26 18.21
N ASP A 16 29.89 -0.93 16.92
CA ASP A 16 30.99 -0.48 16.05
C ASP A 16 31.30 1.02 16.17
N GLY A 17 30.62 1.72 17.10
CA GLY A 17 30.79 3.15 17.34
C GLY A 17 30.03 4.07 16.40
N LEU A 18 29.38 3.54 15.37
CA LEU A 18 28.52 4.34 14.50
C LEU A 18 27.22 4.73 15.21
N ARG A 19 26.61 5.82 14.76
CA ARG A 19 25.43 6.39 15.42
C ARG A 19 24.36 6.75 14.39
N SER A 20 23.12 6.44 14.71
CA SER A 20 21.94 7.03 14.06
C SER A 20 21.31 8.08 14.98
N SER A 21 20.62 9.08 14.41
CA SER A 21 19.98 10.13 15.19
C SER A 21 18.62 10.51 14.61
N ARG A 22 17.77 11.07 15.47
CA ARG A 22 16.42 11.56 15.13
C ARG A 22 16.21 12.92 15.77
N GLU A 23 15.59 13.82 15.02
CA GLU A 23 15.17 15.15 15.47
C GLU A 23 13.66 15.23 15.46
N TYR A 24 13.08 15.95 16.40
CA TYR A 24 11.65 16.12 16.56
C TYR A 24 11.31 17.60 16.72
N ASP A 25 10.13 18.00 16.25
CA ASP A 25 9.61 19.35 16.51
C ASP A 25 9.03 19.47 17.94
N GLU A 26 8.55 20.67 18.27
CA GLU A 26 7.95 20.96 19.59
C GLU A 26 6.71 20.11 19.89
N LYS A 27 6.05 19.57 18.87
CA LYS A 27 4.88 18.70 18.96
C LYS A 27 5.25 17.22 19.03
N GLY A 28 6.54 16.89 18.98
CA GLY A 28 7.03 15.52 19.01
C GLY A 28 6.98 14.79 17.67
N ARG A 29 6.78 15.49 16.56
CA ARG A 29 6.78 14.91 15.20
C ARG A 29 8.22 14.80 14.70
N LEU A 30 8.54 13.71 14.01
CA LEU A 30 9.87 13.46 13.44
C LEU A 30 10.16 14.46 12.31
N THR A 31 11.21 15.27 12.45
CA THR A 31 11.63 16.25 11.45
C THR A 31 12.87 15.86 10.67
N ALA A 32 13.74 15.03 11.26
CA ALA A 32 14.90 14.47 10.57
C ALA A 32 15.30 13.13 11.16
N GLU A 33 15.79 12.26 10.30
CA GLU A 33 16.41 10.99 10.69
C GLU A 33 17.72 10.83 9.95
N THR A 34 18.81 10.63 10.69
CA THR A 34 20.13 10.35 10.13
C THR A 34 20.44 8.87 10.33
N SER A 35 20.70 8.17 9.25
CA SER A 35 21.04 6.75 9.26
C SER A 35 22.45 6.53 9.87
N ARG A 36 22.76 5.28 10.13
CA ARG A 36 24.08 4.85 10.57
C ARG A 36 25.19 5.18 9.57
N SER A 37 24.87 5.26 8.26
CA SER A 37 25.77 5.66 7.18
C SER A 37 25.94 7.18 7.05
N GLY A 38 25.22 7.98 7.88
CA GLY A 38 25.27 9.44 7.85
C GLY A 38 24.31 10.09 6.86
N GLU A 39 23.46 9.33 6.21
CA GLU A 39 22.44 9.84 5.30
C GLU A 39 21.27 10.42 6.08
N THR A 40 20.88 11.65 5.78
CA THR A 40 19.79 12.34 6.48
C THR A 40 18.55 12.47 5.60
N THR A 41 17.41 11.99 6.11
CA THR A 41 16.08 12.22 5.56
C THR A 41 15.38 13.27 6.41
N ARG A 42 14.73 14.26 5.79
CA ARG A 42 13.98 15.34 6.45
C ARG A 42 12.50 15.24 6.13
N TYR A 43 11.68 15.56 7.13
CA TYR A 43 10.22 15.53 7.05
C TYR A 43 9.67 16.91 7.34
N SER A 44 8.67 17.34 6.55
CA SER A 44 7.95 18.59 6.74
C SER A 44 6.45 18.36 6.88
N TYR A 45 5.78 19.26 7.60
CA TYR A 45 4.37 19.16 7.96
C TYR A 45 3.68 20.50 7.71
N ASP A 46 2.70 20.55 6.81
CA ASP A 46 1.96 21.76 6.51
C ASP A 46 0.78 21.96 7.46
N ASP A 47 0.14 20.85 7.88
CA ASP A 47 -0.94 20.90 8.87
C ASP A 47 -0.38 20.81 10.29
N PRO A 48 -0.53 21.87 11.13
CA PRO A 48 -0.06 21.86 12.50
C PRO A 48 -0.77 20.83 13.40
N ALA A 49 -1.94 20.33 13.00
CA ALA A 49 -2.71 19.33 13.74
C ALA A 49 -2.44 17.88 13.27
N SER A 50 -1.75 17.69 12.15
CA SER A 50 -1.48 16.37 11.59
C SER A 50 -0.11 15.82 12.03
N GLU A 51 -0.05 14.53 12.29
CA GLU A 51 1.20 13.78 12.49
C GLU A 51 1.76 13.20 11.17
N LEU A 52 1.06 13.42 10.06
CA LEU A 52 1.46 12.91 8.75
C LEU A 52 2.30 13.95 8.00
N PRO A 53 3.50 13.58 7.53
CA PRO A 53 4.35 14.50 6.80
C PRO A 53 3.76 14.82 5.41
N THR A 54 3.86 16.08 4.99
CA THR A 54 3.49 16.53 3.64
C THR A 54 4.68 16.62 2.71
N GLY A 55 5.90 16.60 3.24
CA GLY A 55 7.14 16.60 2.46
C GLY A 55 8.17 15.65 3.06
N ILE A 56 8.92 15.00 2.16
CA ILE A 56 10.10 14.20 2.49
C ILE A 56 11.24 14.64 1.58
N GLN A 57 12.40 14.95 2.19
CA GLN A 57 13.63 15.21 1.47
C GLN A 57 14.66 14.15 1.85
N ASP A 58 15.18 13.43 0.88
CA ASP A 58 16.23 12.44 1.10
C ASP A 58 17.63 13.06 1.19
N ALA A 59 18.63 12.24 1.46
CA ALA A 59 20.02 12.68 1.61
C ALA A 59 20.64 13.28 0.34
N THR A 60 20.06 13.01 -0.83
CA THR A 60 20.49 13.59 -2.11
C THR A 60 19.89 14.97 -2.36
N GLY A 61 18.95 15.40 -1.52
CA GLY A 61 18.18 16.63 -1.68
C GLY A 61 16.91 16.46 -2.52
N SER A 62 16.63 15.26 -3.02
CA SER A 62 15.41 14.96 -3.74
C SER A 62 14.20 15.06 -2.83
N THR A 63 13.13 15.69 -3.30
CA THR A 63 11.92 15.94 -2.52
C THR A 63 10.72 15.17 -3.05
N LYS A 64 9.89 14.71 -2.15
CA LYS A 64 8.59 14.09 -2.41
C LYS A 64 7.53 14.84 -1.62
N GLN A 65 6.33 14.97 -2.19
CA GLN A 65 5.21 15.66 -1.54
C GLN A 65 4.01 14.74 -1.42
N MET A 66 3.27 14.89 -0.34
CA MET A 66 2.08 14.10 -0.04
C MET A 66 0.95 15.03 0.41
N ALA A 67 -0.26 14.72 -0.03
CA ALA A 67 -1.48 15.34 0.45
C ALA A 67 -2.37 14.28 1.11
N TRP A 68 -2.95 14.60 2.26
CA TRP A 68 -3.71 13.68 3.08
C TRP A 68 -5.16 14.16 3.27
N SER A 69 -6.10 13.23 3.34
CA SER A 69 -7.44 13.52 3.80
C SER A 69 -7.45 13.73 5.32
N ARG A 70 -8.54 14.31 5.82
CA ARG A 70 -8.78 14.41 7.28
C ARG A 70 -8.81 13.05 7.99
N TYR A 71 -8.95 11.96 7.26
CA TYR A 71 -8.96 10.59 7.79
C TYR A 71 -7.61 9.88 7.66
N GLY A 72 -6.54 10.59 7.23
CA GLY A 72 -5.20 10.02 7.06
C GLY A 72 -5.03 9.18 5.79
N GLN A 73 -5.90 9.34 4.81
CA GLN A 73 -5.78 8.67 3.51
C GLN A 73 -4.91 9.52 2.58
N LEU A 74 -4.00 8.88 1.84
CA LEU A 74 -3.16 9.55 0.85
C LEU A 74 -4.01 9.97 -0.36
N LEU A 75 -4.17 11.28 -0.57
CA LEU A 75 -4.92 11.85 -1.70
C LEU A 75 -4.05 12.10 -2.92
N ALA A 76 -2.80 12.49 -2.71
CA ALA A 76 -1.84 12.74 -3.78
C ALA A 76 -0.42 12.45 -3.31
N PHE A 77 0.39 11.98 -4.22
CA PHE A 77 1.82 11.77 -4.04
C PHE A 77 2.56 12.35 -5.26
N THR A 78 3.47 13.29 -5.01
CA THR A 78 4.36 13.84 -6.04
C THR A 78 5.76 13.31 -5.81
N ASP A 79 6.34 12.65 -6.81
CA ASP A 79 7.69 12.10 -6.73
C ASP A 79 8.76 13.16 -6.95
N CYS A 80 10.03 12.78 -6.87
CA CYS A 80 11.18 13.68 -7.04
C CYS A 80 11.32 14.23 -8.47
N SER A 81 10.65 13.65 -9.44
CA SER A 81 10.60 14.12 -10.84
C SER A 81 9.43 15.09 -11.09
N GLY A 82 8.60 15.33 -10.09
CA GLY A 82 7.43 16.21 -10.16
C GLY A 82 6.16 15.51 -10.68
N TYR A 83 6.20 14.21 -10.94
CA TYR A 83 5.01 13.46 -11.35
C TYR A 83 4.08 13.24 -10.17
N THR A 84 2.81 13.57 -10.37
CA THR A 84 1.78 13.44 -9.33
C THR A 84 0.83 12.29 -9.62
N THR A 85 0.67 11.40 -8.63
CA THR A 85 -0.37 10.38 -8.59
C THR A 85 -1.46 10.82 -7.61
N ARG A 86 -2.73 10.73 -8.02
CA ARG A 86 -3.90 11.04 -7.19
C ARG A 86 -4.70 9.78 -6.92
N TYR A 87 -5.27 9.71 -5.72
CA TYR A 87 -6.02 8.57 -5.23
C TYR A 87 -7.42 8.99 -4.82
N GLU A 88 -8.41 8.17 -5.16
CA GLU A 88 -9.80 8.35 -4.74
C GLU A 88 -10.25 7.16 -3.89
N TYR A 89 -11.09 7.43 -2.92
CA TYR A 89 -11.60 6.45 -1.95
C TYR A 89 -13.12 6.52 -1.89
N ASP A 90 -13.75 5.37 -1.65
CA ASP A 90 -15.17 5.33 -1.36
C ASP A 90 -15.44 5.74 0.11
N ARG A 91 -16.72 5.77 0.47
CA ARG A 91 -17.14 6.09 1.85
C ARG A 91 -16.64 5.13 2.93
N TYR A 92 -16.19 3.95 2.54
CA TYR A 92 -15.64 2.93 3.44
C TYR A 92 -14.11 2.98 3.52
N GLY A 93 -13.48 3.93 2.84
CA GLY A 93 -12.03 4.07 2.81
C GLY A 93 -11.31 3.13 1.84
N GLN A 94 -12.05 2.46 0.95
CA GLN A 94 -11.47 1.58 -0.07
C GLN A 94 -11.03 2.40 -1.28
N GLN A 95 -9.84 2.13 -1.80
CA GLN A 95 -9.29 2.85 -2.95
C GLN A 95 -10.03 2.43 -4.24
N ILE A 96 -10.75 3.36 -4.85
CA ILE A 96 -11.55 3.13 -6.05
C ILE A 96 -10.90 3.62 -7.34
N ALA A 97 -9.97 4.55 -7.27
CA ALA A 97 -9.26 5.06 -8.44
C ALA A 97 -7.84 5.51 -8.12
N VAL A 98 -6.96 5.33 -9.09
CA VAL A 98 -5.59 5.86 -9.11
C VAL A 98 -5.39 6.60 -10.43
N HIS A 99 -5.08 7.89 -10.34
CA HIS A 99 -4.83 8.77 -11.50
C HIS A 99 -3.36 9.14 -11.54
N ARG A 100 -2.66 8.71 -12.57
CA ARG A 100 -1.27 9.07 -12.85
C ARG A 100 -1.20 10.18 -13.89
N GLU A 101 -0.01 10.71 -14.11
CA GLU A 101 0.24 11.65 -15.20
C GLU A 101 -0.19 11.08 -16.57
N GLU A 102 -0.36 11.98 -17.55
CA GLU A 102 -0.76 11.64 -18.92
C GLU A 102 -2.14 10.97 -19.04
N GLY A 103 -3.00 11.15 -18.03
CA GLY A 103 -4.35 10.59 -18.05
C GLY A 103 -4.43 9.08 -17.83
N ILE A 104 -3.36 8.47 -17.33
CA ILE A 104 -3.33 7.05 -17.00
C ILE A 104 -4.10 6.82 -15.70
N SER A 105 -5.30 6.27 -15.81
CA SER A 105 -6.18 5.99 -14.66
C SER A 105 -6.52 4.52 -14.56
N THR A 106 -6.56 4.00 -13.34
CA THR A 106 -7.01 2.65 -13.02
C THR A 106 -8.13 2.72 -12.01
N TYR A 107 -9.08 1.79 -12.10
CA TYR A 107 -10.28 1.79 -11.27
C TYR A 107 -10.47 0.44 -10.60
N SER A 108 -10.99 0.46 -9.37
CA SER A 108 -11.30 -0.73 -8.59
C SER A 108 -12.72 -0.63 -8.03
N SER A 109 -13.44 -1.73 -7.98
CA SER A 109 -14.74 -1.81 -7.33
C SER A 109 -14.80 -3.00 -6.37
N TYR A 110 -15.64 -2.88 -5.34
CA TYR A 110 -15.71 -3.80 -4.23
C TYR A 110 -17.14 -4.23 -3.95
N ASN A 111 -17.31 -5.44 -3.44
CA ASN A 111 -18.60 -5.89 -2.95
C ASN A 111 -18.88 -5.33 -1.53
N PRO A 112 -20.09 -5.53 -0.97
CA PRO A 112 -20.43 -5.07 0.39
C PRO A 112 -19.54 -5.63 1.51
N ARG A 113 -18.80 -6.70 1.25
CA ARG A 113 -17.83 -7.30 2.19
C ARG A 113 -16.43 -6.69 2.09
N GLY A 114 -16.23 -5.70 1.19
CA GLY A 114 -14.92 -5.07 0.96
C GLY A 114 -13.96 -5.89 0.09
N GLN A 115 -14.45 -6.91 -0.61
CA GLN A 115 -13.62 -7.72 -1.50
C GLN A 115 -13.61 -7.11 -2.91
N LEU A 116 -12.44 -7.10 -3.55
CA LEU A 116 -12.26 -6.58 -4.90
C LEU A 116 -13.02 -7.44 -5.91
N VAL A 117 -13.99 -6.87 -6.62
CA VAL A 117 -14.79 -7.57 -7.65
C VAL A 117 -14.44 -7.17 -9.06
N SER A 118 -13.80 -6.03 -9.25
CA SER A 118 -13.41 -5.54 -10.58
C SER A 118 -12.19 -4.63 -10.48
N GLN A 119 -11.33 -4.76 -11.48
CA GLN A 119 -10.20 -3.84 -11.68
C GLN A 119 -10.09 -3.51 -13.15
N LYS A 120 -10.10 -2.22 -13.49
CA LYS A 120 -10.02 -1.70 -14.85
C LYS A 120 -8.74 -0.93 -15.06
N ASP A 121 -8.00 -1.23 -16.12
CA ASP A 121 -6.79 -0.50 -16.50
C ASP A 121 -7.08 0.76 -17.33
N ALA A 122 -6.01 1.50 -17.67
CA ALA A 122 -6.10 2.75 -18.43
C ALA A 122 -6.65 2.56 -19.86
N GLN A 123 -6.58 1.37 -20.43
CA GLN A 123 -7.15 1.04 -21.74
C GLN A 123 -8.60 0.54 -21.65
N GLY A 124 -9.19 0.53 -20.44
CA GLY A 124 -10.54 0.05 -20.22
C GLY A 124 -10.66 -1.48 -20.14
N ARG A 125 -9.55 -2.22 -20.12
CA ARG A 125 -9.55 -3.67 -19.95
C ARG A 125 -9.88 -3.99 -18.49
N GLU A 126 -10.80 -4.91 -18.28
CA GLU A 126 -11.35 -5.23 -16.97
C GLU A 126 -11.09 -6.68 -16.59
N ILE A 127 -10.59 -6.89 -15.37
CA ILE A 127 -10.53 -8.18 -14.70
C ILE A 127 -11.63 -8.20 -13.66
N ARG A 128 -12.38 -9.30 -13.57
CA ARG A 128 -13.42 -9.52 -12.56
C ARG A 128 -13.09 -10.67 -11.65
N TYR A 129 -13.58 -10.58 -10.43
CA TYR A 129 -13.35 -11.54 -9.37
C TYR A 129 -14.68 -11.98 -8.75
N GLU A 130 -14.84 -13.27 -8.52
CA GLU A 130 -16.02 -13.84 -7.87
C GLU A 130 -15.60 -14.57 -6.59
N TYR A 131 -16.48 -14.53 -5.60
CA TYR A 131 -16.22 -15.10 -4.27
C TYR A 131 -17.36 -16.02 -3.83
N SER A 132 -17.04 -17.04 -3.04
CA SER A 132 -18.02 -17.88 -2.39
C SER A 132 -18.73 -17.15 -1.24
N ALA A 133 -19.80 -17.72 -0.73
CA ALA A 133 -20.45 -17.22 0.49
C ALA A 133 -19.51 -17.23 1.71
N ALA A 134 -18.51 -18.11 1.73
CA ALA A 134 -17.47 -18.16 2.76
C ALA A 134 -16.39 -17.07 2.60
N GLY A 135 -16.34 -16.38 1.46
CA GLY A 135 -15.38 -15.33 1.17
C GLY A 135 -14.15 -15.79 0.39
N ASP A 136 -14.11 -17.02 -0.09
CA ASP A 136 -13.00 -17.54 -0.89
C ASP A 136 -13.14 -17.11 -2.35
N LEU A 137 -12.02 -16.77 -3.01
CA LEU A 137 -11.99 -16.44 -4.43
C LEU A 137 -12.30 -17.70 -5.26
N THR A 138 -13.43 -17.71 -5.96
CA THR A 138 -13.88 -18.87 -6.75
C THR A 138 -13.62 -18.73 -8.24
N ALA A 139 -13.54 -17.52 -8.75
CA ALA A 139 -13.24 -17.28 -10.17
C ALA A 139 -12.57 -15.95 -10.43
N THR A 140 -11.75 -15.93 -11.48
CA THR A 140 -11.25 -14.72 -12.13
C THR A 140 -11.67 -14.73 -13.60
N ILE A 141 -12.07 -13.57 -14.11
CA ILE A 141 -12.47 -13.41 -15.51
C ILE A 141 -11.54 -12.36 -16.11
N SER A 142 -10.75 -12.77 -17.10
CA SER A 142 -9.81 -11.88 -17.77
C SER A 142 -10.53 -10.95 -18.77
N PRO A 143 -9.87 -9.89 -19.27
CA PRO A 143 -10.48 -8.92 -20.20
C PRO A 143 -10.98 -9.54 -21.51
N ASP A 144 -10.40 -10.67 -21.93
CA ASP A 144 -10.82 -11.43 -23.11
C ASP A 144 -11.98 -12.43 -22.81
N GLY A 145 -12.54 -12.38 -21.61
CA GLY A 145 -13.66 -13.21 -21.17
C GLY A 145 -13.28 -14.63 -20.73
N LYS A 146 -12.01 -14.98 -20.71
CA LYS A 146 -11.55 -16.28 -20.18
C LYS A 146 -11.77 -16.36 -18.69
N ARG A 147 -12.34 -17.46 -18.25
CA ARG A 147 -12.69 -17.74 -16.87
C ARG A 147 -11.77 -18.80 -16.28
N SER A 148 -11.13 -18.48 -15.17
CA SER A 148 -10.39 -19.41 -14.33
C SER A 148 -11.16 -19.63 -13.04
N THR A 149 -11.33 -20.87 -12.61
CA THR A 149 -12.07 -21.22 -11.40
C THR A 149 -11.19 -21.94 -10.40
N ILE A 150 -11.46 -21.73 -9.10
CA ILE A 150 -10.75 -22.36 -7.99
C ILE A 150 -11.78 -23.09 -7.14
N ALA A 151 -11.53 -24.36 -6.86
CA ALA A 151 -12.33 -25.16 -5.92
C ALA A 151 -11.57 -25.37 -4.61
N TYR A 152 -12.30 -25.41 -3.51
CA TYR A 152 -11.77 -25.53 -2.15
C TYR A 152 -12.33 -26.74 -1.44
N ASP A 153 -11.54 -27.31 -0.51
CA ASP A 153 -12.00 -28.36 0.41
C ASP A 153 -12.80 -27.75 1.57
N LYS A 154 -13.32 -28.61 2.43
CA LYS A 154 -14.09 -28.20 3.62
C LYS A 154 -13.29 -27.39 4.64
N ARG A 155 -11.96 -27.38 4.52
CA ARG A 155 -11.03 -26.59 5.36
C ARG A 155 -10.62 -25.26 4.72
N GLY A 156 -11.20 -24.92 3.56
CA GLY A 156 -10.87 -23.71 2.83
C GLY A 156 -9.52 -23.76 2.09
N ARG A 157 -8.97 -24.95 1.82
CA ARG A 157 -7.72 -25.11 1.06
C ARG A 157 -8.04 -25.33 -0.41
N PRO A 158 -7.32 -24.68 -1.35
CA PRO A 158 -7.55 -24.88 -2.78
C PRO A 158 -7.21 -26.33 -3.19
N VAL A 159 -8.14 -27.02 -3.85
CA VAL A 159 -7.96 -28.41 -4.31
C VAL A 159 -7.89 -28.53 -5.82
N SER A 160 -8.39 -27.57 -6.57
CA SER A 160 -8.22 -27.54 -8.02
C SER A 160 -8.30 -26.12 -8.59
N VAL A 161 -7.62 -25.92 -9.70
CA VAL A 161 -7.72 -24.71 -10.52
C VAL A 161 -8.03 -25.16 -11.95
N THR A 162 -9.07 -24.57 -12.55
CA THR A 162 -9.47 -24.84 -13.93
C THR A 162 -9.29 -23.57 -14.75
N GLU A 163 -8.52 -23.66 -15.82
CA GLU A 163 -8.27 -22.57 -16.76
C GLU A 163 -8.30 -23.10 -18.21
N GLY A 164 -9.10 -22.48 -19.07
CA GLY A 164 -9.20 -22.88 -20.49
C GLY A 164 -9.59 -24.34 -20.73
N GLY A 165 -10.39 -24.93 -19.81
CA GLY A 165 -10.80 -26.33 -19.87
C GLY A 165 -9.76 -27.34 -19.29
N LEU A 166 -8.59 -26.85 -18.87
CA LEU A 166 -7.57 -27.66 -18.20
C LEU A 166 -7.72 -27.53 -16.71
N THR A 167 -7.79 -28.65 -16.00
CA THR A 167 -7.87 -28.69 -14.54
C THR A 167 -6.58 -29.22 -13.94
N ARG A 168 -6.03 -28.47 -13.00
CA ARG A 168 -4.91 -28.91 -12.15
C ARG A 168 -5.47 -29.19 -10.75
N SER A 169 -5.18 -30.37 -10.22
CA SER A 169 -5.61 -30.78 -8.88
C SER A 169 -4.43 -30.73 -7.92
N MET A 170 -4.75 -30.38 -6.66
CA MET A 170 -3.81 -30.32 -5.55
C MET A 170 -4.28 -31.29 -4.46
N GLY A 171 -3.36 -32.11 -3.98
CA GLY A 171 -3.62 -33.00 -2.83
C GLY A 171 -2.83 -32.53 -1.62
N TYR A 172 -3.37 -32.80 -0.43
CA TYR A 172 -2.73 -32.47 0.83
C TYR A 172 -2.57 -33.72 1.70
N ASP A 173 -1.40 -33.88 2.31
CA ASP A 173 -1.19 -34.92 3.31
C ASP A 173 -1.92 -34.62 4.62
N ALA A 174 -1.84 -35.50 5.59
CA ALA A 174 -2.44 -35.33 6.91
C ALA A 174 -1.88 -34.11 7.66
N ALA A 175 -0.68 -33.64 7.34
CA ALA A 175 -0.05 -32.46 7.89
C ALA A 175 -0.39 -31.16 7.08
N GLY A 176 -1.18 -31.28 6.00
CA GLY A 176 -1.63 -30.14 5.19
C GLY A 176 -0.59 -29.64 4.17
N ARG A 177 0.36 -30.48 3.80
CA ARG A 177 1.43 -30.18 2.82
C ARG A 177 1.16 -30.86 1.48
#